data_e5ed7ec382509035fd93ecd587461d89
#
_entry.id   e5ed7ec382509035fd93ecd587461d89
#
_cell.length_a   1.000
_cell.length_b   1.000
_cell.length_c   1.000
_cell.angle_alpha   90.00
_cell.angle_beta   90.00
_cell.angle_gamma   90.00
#
_symmetry.space_group_name_H-M   'P 1'
#
loop_
_entity.id
_entity.type
_entity.pdbx_description
1 polymer ?
#
loop_
_entity_poly.entity_id
_entity_poly.type
_entity_poly.pdbx_seq_one_letter_code
_entity_poly.pdbx_strand_id
1 'polypeptide(L)'
;MTEAAPSSPPLRVLIVDDEAPARRRLRDLLADVSAELPNTACGEAADGEAALAMAAEQTVDVVLVDIRMPRMDGIEFARHLAHLPVSPAVVFVTAYDTYAVQV
;
A
#
# COMPACT_ATOMS: atom_id res chain seq x y z
N MET A 1 8.63 -16.36 27.62
CA MET A 1 8.52 -16.17 27.07
C MET A 1 8.45 -15.78 26.39
N THR A 2 8.35 -15.41 26.16
CA THR A 2 8.23 -15.02 25.57
C THR A 2 8.26 -14.86 24.66
N GLU A 3 8.20 -14.70 24.44
CA GLU A 3 8.20 -14.43 23.66
C GLU A 3 8.30 -14.31 22.76
N ALA A 4 8.19 -14.64 22.92
CA ALA A 4 8.37 -14.51 21.94
C ALA A 4 8.17 -13.84 21.08
N ALA A 5 8.47 -13.27 21.11
CA ALA A 5 8.29 -12.44 20.32
C ALA A 5 8.37 -12.68 19.10
N PRO A 6 7.74 -12.55 18.46
CA PRO A 6 7.76 -12.77 17.28
C PRO A 6 8.68 -12.08 16.67
N SER A 7 9.41 -12.60 16.22
CA SER A 7 10.33 -12.05 15.50
C SER A 7 9.92 -11.78 14.14
N SER A 8 8.71 -11.73 13.85
CA SER A 8 8.25 -11.35 12.52
C SER A 8 8.69 -9.94 12.21
N PRO A 9 9.30 -9.70 11.09
CA PRO A 9 9.63 -8.34 10.71
C PRO A 9 8.36 -7.51 10.48
N PRO A 10 8.43 -6.21 10.60
CA PRO A 10 7.28 -5.37 10.30
C PRO A 10 6.80 -5.55 8.87
N LEU A 11 5.52 -5.40 8.65
CA LEU A 11 4.96 -5.42 7.30
C LEU A 11 5.55 -4.29 6.48
N ARG A 12 5.98 -4.60 5.28
CA ARG A 12 6.51 -3.59 4.38
C ARG A 12 5.38 -3.12 3.49
N VAL A 13 5.02 -1.86 3.63
CA VAL A 13 3.85 -1.28 2.98
C VAL A 13 4.27 -0.25 1.96
N LEU A 14 3.81 -0.40 0.73
CA LEU A 14 4.01 0.57 -0.33
C LEU A 14 2.73 1.40 -0.47
N ILE A 15 2.87 2.72 -0.47
CA ILE A 15 1.74 3.63 -0.59
C ILE A 15 1.73 4.21 -2.00
N VAL A 16 0.60 4.09 -2.68
CA VAL A 16 0.46 4.54 -4.07
C VAL A 16 -0.77 5.44 -4.19
N ASP A 17 -0.53 6.71 -4.43
CA ASP A 17 -1.60 7.69 -4.61
C ASP A 17 -0.99 8.89 -5.32
N ASP A 18 -1.70 9.46 -6.28
CA ASP A 18 -1.16 10.58 -7.05
C ASP A 18 -1.19 11.90 -6.27
N GLU A 19 -1.81 11.92 -5.09
CA GLU A 19 -1.90 13.14 -4.28
C GLU A 19 -1.05 13.02 -3.03
N ALA A 20 -0.12 13.94 -2.87
CA ALA A 20 0.78 13.93 -1.73
C ALA A 20 0.06 14.00 -0.38
N PRO A 21 -1.01 14.81 -0.23
CA PRO A 21 -1.72 14.83 1.06
C PRO A 21 -2.34 13.48 1.41
N ALA A 22 -2.81 12.73 0.41
CA ALA A 22 -3.37 11.42 0.66
C ALA A 22 -2.29 10.44 1.12
N ARG A 23 -1.12 10.49 0.49
CA ARG A 23 0.00 9.64 0.92
C ARG A 23 0.42 9.96 2.34
N ARG A 24 0.43 11.24 2.70
CA ARG A 24 0.79 11.65 4.06
C ARG A 24 -0.22 11.11 5.07
N ARG A 25 -1.50 11.18 4.74
CA ARG A 25 -2.54 10.65 5.63
C ARG A 25 -2.37 9.17 5.87
N LEU A 26 -2.05 8.42 4.82
CA LEU A 26 -1.85 6.98 4.97
C LEU A 26 -0.62 6.68 5.82
N ARG A 27 0.45 7.44 5.65
CA ARG A 27 1.63 7.26 6.50
C ARG A 27 1.30 7.51 7.96
N ASP A 28 0.51 8.54 8.25
CA ASP A 28 0.13 8.86 9.61
C ASP A 28 -0.73 7.77 10.21
N LEU A 29 -1.66 7.22 9.43
CA LEU A 29 -2.48 6.12 9.89
C LEU A 29 -1.66 4.87 10.19
N LEU A 30 -0.70 4.57 9.33
CA LEU A 30 0.17 3.42 9.56
C LEU A 30 1.00 3.60 10.83
N ALA A 31 1.47 4.80 11.08
CA ALA A 31 2.20 5.10 12.30
C ALA A 31 1.30 4.95 13.52
N ASP A 32 0.06 5.39 13.42
CA ASP A 32 -0.89 5.33 14.53
C ASP A 32 -1.21 3.89 14.93
N VAL A 33 -1.24 2.96 13.99
CA VAL A 33 -1.57 1.58 14.29
C VAL A 33 -0.34 0.70 14.50
N SER A 34 0.84 1.28 14.50
CA SER A 34 2.08 0.50 14.51
C SER A 34 2.26 -0.33 15.77
N ALA A 35 1.64 0.05 16.89
CA ALA A 35 1.72 -0.74 18.10
C ALA A 35 0.96 -2.06 17.97
N GLU A 36 -0.19 -2.04 17.30
CA GLU A 36 -0.99 -3.23 17.06
C GLU A 36 -0.53 -3.98 15.83
N LEU A 37 -0.03 -3.26 14.84
CA LEU A 37 0.37 -3.85 13.56
C LEU A 37 1.70 -3.24 13.15
N PRO A 38 2.81 -3.82 13.58
CA PRO A 38 4.12 -3.28 13.20
C PRO A 38 4.27 -3.22 11.69
N ASN A 39 4.65 -2.06 11.20
CA ASN A 39 4.74 -1.82 9.77
C ASN A 39 5.82 -0.79 9.46
N THR A 40 6.28 -0.82 8.22
CA THR A 40 7.22 0.16 7.69
C THR A 40 6.68 0.64 6.36
N ALA A 41 6.59 1.94 6.17
CA ALA A 41 6.27 2.48 4.85
C ALA A 41 7.56 2.39 4.03
N CYS A 42 7.67 1.35 3.23
CA CYS A 42 8.90 1.06 2.51
C CYS A 42 9.06 1.89 1.24
N GLY A 43 8.01 2.60 0.83
CA GLY A 43 8.09 3.50 -0.31
C GLY A 43 6.76 4.19 -0.55
N GLU A 44 6.80 5.23 -1.35
CA GLU A 44 5.62 5.96 -1.80
C GLU A 44 5.76 6.21 -3.28
N ALA A 45 4.69 6.05 -4.01
CA ALA A 45 4.70 6.31 -5.44
C ALA A 45 3.49 7.15 -5.82
N ALA A 46 3.69 8.03 -6.80
CA ALA A 46 2.62 8.91 -7.26
C ALA A 46 1.88 8.34 -8.47
N ASP A 47 2.35 7.24 -9.01
CA ASP A 47 1.68 6.59 -10.15
C ASP A 47 2.00 5.11 -10.18
N GLY A 48 1.27 4.40 -11.04
CA GLY A 48 1.39 2.94 -11.11
C GLY A 48 2.72 2.46 -11.64
N GLU A 49 3.32 3.19 -12.58
CA GLU A 49 4.60 2.77 -13.13
C GLU A 49 5.70 2.82 -12.10
N ALA A 50 5.77 3.92 -11.36
CA ALA A 50 6.76 4.06 -10.29
C ALA A 50 6.53 2.99 -9.21
N ALA A 51 5.28 2.71 -8.90
CA ALA A 51 4.94 1.70 -7.90
C ALA A 51 5.37 0.31 -8.34
N LEU A 52 5.17 -0.03 -9.62
CA LEU A 52 5.59 -1.33 -10.14
C LEU A 52 7.10 -1.48 -10.06
N ALA A 53 7.83 -0.44 -10.40
CA ALA A 53 9.28 -0.48 -10.31
C ALA A 53 9.74 -0.71 -8.87
N MET A 54 9.13 -0.02 -7.91
CA MET A 54 9.46 -0.21 -6.51
C MET A 54 9.15 -1.62 -6.04
N ALA A 55 8.00 -2.15 -6.43
CA ALA A 55 7.59 -3.50 -6.02
C ALA A 55 8.47 -4.57 -6.63
N ALA A 56 9.04 -4.31 -7.80
CA ALA A 56 9.95 -5.26 -8.44
C ALA A 56 11.35 -5.25 -7.82
N GLU A 57 11.73 -4.12 -7.23
CA GLU A 57 13.09 -3.93 -6.72
C GLU A 57 13.25 -4.27 -5.26
N GLN A 58 12.19 -4.35 -4.51
CA GLN A 58 12.30 -4.61 -3.07
C GLN A 58 11.13 -5.46 -2.60
N THR A 59 11.27 -6.00 -1.41
CA THR A 59 10.20 -6.79 -0.81
C THR A 59 9.08 -5.87 -0.35
N VAL A 60 7.88 -6.12 -0.84
CA VAL A 60 6.69 -5.40 -0.42
C VAL A 60 5.65 -6.43 -0.01
N ASP A 61 5.11 -6.28 1.19
CA ASP A 61 4.10 -7.22 1.70
C ASP A 61 2.70 -6.77 1.32
N VAL A 62 2.44 -5.47 1.39
CA VAL A 62 1.12 -4.90 1.15
C VAL A 62 1.25 -3.62 0.37
N VAL A 63 0.38 -3.41 -0.59
CA VAL A 63 0.28 -2.15 -1.31
C VAL A 63 -1.05 -1.49 -0.98
N LEU A 64 -1.00 -0.26 -0.51
CA LEU A 64 -2.19 0.56 -0.34
C LEU A 64 -2.28 1.46 -1.57
N VAL A 65 -3.29 1.27 -2.40
CA VAL A 65 -3.37 1.96 -3.68
C VAL A 65 -4.73 2.60 -3.89
N ASP A 66 -4.72 3.84 -4.37
CA ASP A 66 -5.94 4.53 -4.77
C ASP A 66 -6.43 3.94 -6.08
N ILE A 67 -7.74 3.73 -6.20
CA ILE A 67 -8.32 3.22 -7.43
C ILE A 67 -8.17 4.24 -8.55
N ARG A 68 -8.39 5.52 -8.26
CA ARG A 68 -8.39 6.54 -9.29
C ARG A 68 -7.07 7.25 -9.40
N MET A 69 -6.30 6.88 -10.39
CA MET A 69 -5.06 7.54 -10.71
C MET A 69 -5.01 7.78 -12.21
N PRO A 70 -4.34 8.84 -12.66
CA PRO A 70 -4.22 9.09 -14.09
C PRO A 70 -3.37 8.02 -14.77
N ARG A 71 -3.65 7.77 -16.01
CA ARG A 71 -2.96 6.82 -16.88
C ARG A 71 -3.21 5.37 -16.49
N MET A 72 -2.62 4.91 -15.42
CA MET A 72 -2.82 3.55 -14.94
C MET A 72 -3.59 3.64 -13.63
N ASP A 73 -4.85 3.20 -13.59
CA ASP A 73 -5.62 3.23 -12.36
C ASP A 73 -5.20 2.10 -11.43
N GLY A 74 -5.75 2.10 -10.22
CA GLY A 74 -5.36 1.12 -9.21
C GLY A 74 -5.69 -0.31 -9.59
N ILE A 75 -6.77 -0.53 -10.32
CA ILE A 75 -7.16 -1.87 -10.75
C ILE A 75 -6.18 -2.40 -11.79
N GLU A 76 -5.83 -1.57 -12.75
CA GLU A 76 -4.86 -1.93 -13.76
C GLU A 76 -3.50 -2.19 -13.15
N PHE A 77 -3.09 -1.34 -12.21
CA PHE A 77 -1.86 -1.54 -11.47
C PHE A 77 -1.86 -2.90 -10.76
N ALA A 78 -2.97 -3.26 -10.11
CA ALA A 78 -3.08 -4.54 -9.42
C ALA A 78 -2.92 -5.73 -10.37
N ARG A 79 -3.42 -5.60 -11.59
CA ARG A 79 -3.26 -6.65 -12.60
C ARG A 79 -1.80 -6.84 -12.98
N HIS A 80 -1.07 -5.75 -13.17
CA HIS A 80 0.35 -5.85 -13.47
C HIS A 80 1.12 -6.43 -12.29
N LEU A 81 0.74 -6.03 -11.09
CA LEU A 81 1.40 -6.49 -9.89
C LEU A 81 1.28 -8.02 -9.73
N ALA A 82 0.15 -8.57 -10.14
CA ALA A 82 -0.09 -10.01 -10.05
C ALA A 82 0.87 -10.83 -10.92
N HIS A 83 1.53 -10.21 -11.87
CA HIS A 83 2.51 -10.90 -12.72
C HIS A 83 3.90 -10.97 -12.12
N LEU A 84 4.13 -10.31 -10.99
CA LEU A 84 5.43 -10.41 -10.32
C LEU A 84 5.62 -11.80 -9.71
N PRO A 85 6.84 -12.29 -9.66
CA PRO A 85 7.11 -13.61 -9.07
C PRO A 85 6.59 -13.74 -7.65
N VAL A 86 6.71 -12.66 -6.86
CA VAL A 86 6.14 -12.61 -5.52
C VAL A 86 5.23 -11.39 -5.50
N SER A 87 3.93 -11.64 -5.49
CA SER A 87 2.94 -10.58 -5.57
C SER A 87 2.53 -10.13 -4.18
N PRO A 88 2.60 -8.85 -3.86
CA PRO A 88 2.10 -8.35 -2.57
C PRO A 88 0.59 -8.38 -2.52
N ALA A 89 0.05 -8.34 -1.32
CA ALA A 89 -1.39 -8.13 -1.13
C ALA A 89 -1.73 -6.71 -1.55
N VAL A 90 -2.92 -6.51 -2.08
CA VAL A 90 -3.38 -5.20 -2.54
C VAL A 90 -4.59 -4.77 -1.74
N VAL A 91 -4.53 -3.57 -1.19
CA VAL A 91 -5.66 -2.98 -0.48
C VAL A 91 -6.01 -1.70 -1.22
N PHE A 92 -7.24 -1.62 -1.73
CA PHE A 92 -7.69 -0.43 -2.42
C PHE A 92 -8.19 0.58 -1.39
N VAL A 93 -7.68 1.79 -1.49
CA VAL A 93 -8.06 2.88 -0.61
C VAL A 93 -8.68 3.95 -1.47
N THR A 94 -9.85 4.44 -1.11
CA THR A 94 -10.51 5.47 -1.87
C THR A 94 -10.92 6.60 -0.97
N ALA A 95 -10.85 7.81 -1.49
CA ALA A 95 -11.30 8.99 -0.78
C ALA A 95 -12.81 9.19 -0.91
N TYR A 96 -13.49 8.33 -1.65
CA TYR A 96 -14.91 8.54 -1.92
C TYR A 96 -15.78 7.76 -0.95
N ASP A 97 -15.82 8.21 0.27
CA ASP A 97 -16.66 7.59 1.26
C ASP A 97 -18.10 7.59 0.85
N THR A 98 -18.52 8.51 0.04
CA THR A 98 -19.91 8.58 -0.40
C THR A 98 -20.33 7.31 -1.11
N TYR A 99 -19.42 6.62 -1.74
CA TYR A 99 -19.78 5.36 -2.38
C TYR A 99 -20.17 4.29 -1.39
N ALA A 100 -19.46 4.22 -0.30
CA ALA A 100 -19.78 3.26 0.74
C ALA A 100 -21.15 3.54 1.32
N VAL A 101 -21.51 4.81 1.42
CA VAL A 101 -22.79 5.18 1.98
C VAL A 101 -23.94 4.83 1.04
N GLN A 102 -23.71 4.91 -0.24
CA GLN A 102 -24.74 4.66 -1.22
C GLN A 102 -25.04 3.20 -1.45
N VAL A 103 -24.16 2.37 -1.02
CA VAL A 103 -24.38 0.95 -1.12
C VAL A 103 -25.25 0.46 0.01
#